data_4024fc5b7b1a0a10e38c2d704d23046b
#
_entry.id   4024fc5b7b1a0a10e38c2d704d23046b
#
_cell.length_a   1.000
_cell.length_b   1.000
_cell.length_c   1.000
_cell.angle_alpha   90.00
_cell.angle_beta   90.00
_cell.angle_gamma   90.00
#
_symmetry.space_group_name_H-M   'P 1'
#
loop_
_entity.id
_entity.type
_entity.pdbx_description
1 polymer ?
#
loop_
_entity_poly.entity_id
_entity_poly.type
_entity_poly.pdbx_seq_one_letter_code
_entity_poly.pdbx_strand_id
1 'polypeptide(L)'
;MLKFISFGSGSSGNCYYLSTATDALIIDIGVGIRTLKKHCKDYGVNLNKVNHLLITHDHADHIKSVGSFSHDYKVPVYATSLVHKGIDGNYCITRKIAPELKVSIEPGLQLNLGDFCIKPFHVPHDASDNLGYEIKAEGVCFVIITDVGCITDEICEAISDADYLVIEANHDVEMLMSGPYPEYLKKRLAS
;
A
#
# COMPACT_ATOMS: atom_id res chain seq x y z
N MET A 1 18.76 5.52 -10.04
CA MET A 1 17.47 5.84 -10.76
C MET A 1 16.35 5.11 -10.06
N LEU A 2 15.33 5.84 -9.64
CA LEU A 2 14.14 5.27 -9.00
C LEU A 2 13.37 4.37 -9.98
N LYS A 3 13.05 3.14 -9.56
CA LYS A 3 12.31 2.16 -10.37
C LYS A 3 11.00 1.84 -9.66
N PHE A 4 9.89 1.96 -10.38
CA PHE A 4 8.55 1.58 -9.92
C PHE A 4 7.99 0.41 -10.72
N ILE A 5 7.34 -0.55 -10.04
CA ILE A 5 6.61 -1.67 -10.64
C ILE A 5 5.32 -1.89 -9.88
N SER A 6 4.19 -1.91 -10.58
CA SER A 6 2.95 -2.46 -10.04
C SER A 6 2.88 -3.96 -10.33
N PHE A 7 2.89 -4.78 -9.28
CA PHE A 7 2.68 -6.24 -9.38
C PHE A 7 1.21 -6.64 -9.36
N GLY A 8 0.35 -5.71 -9.00
CA GLY A 8 -1.09 -5.83 -8.99
C GLY A 8 -1.73 -4.54 -8.51
N SER A 9 -2.90 -4.21 -9.06
CA SER A 9 -3.76 -3.12 -8.61
C SER A 9 -5.21 -3.53 -8.79
N GLY A 10 -6.02 -3.32 -7.73
CA GLY A 10 -7.44 -3.64 -7.69
C GLY A 10 -7.78 -4.84 -6.81
N SER A 11 -9.04 -5.24 -6.75
CA SER A 11 -9.62 -6.22 -5.80
C SER A 11 -9.02 -7.64 -5.83
N SER A 12 -8.21 -7.97 -6.84
CA SER A 12 -7.47 -9.25 -6.89
C SER A 12 -6.16 -9.22 -6.10
N GLY A 13 -5.69 -8.06 -5.73
CA GLY A 13 -4.54 -7.82 -4.88
C GLY A 13 -3.69 -6.64 -5.33
N ASN A 14 -3.40 -5.76 -4.38
CA ASN A 14 -2.57 -4.57 -4.54
C ASN A 14 -1.14 -4.87 -4.08
N CYS A 15 -0.15 -4.49 -4.87
CA CYS A 15 1.26 -4.65 -4.51
C CYS A 15 2.14 -3.79 -5.41
N TYR A 16 2.87 -2.87 -4.82
CA TYR A 16 3.70 -1.93 -5.54
C TYR A 16 5.14 -2.00 -5.03
N TYR A 17 6.07 -2.01 -5.94
CA TYR A 17 7.51 -2.09 -5.66
C TYR A 17 8.19 -0.79 -6.08
N LEU A 18 8.98 -0.22 -5.19
CA LEU A 18 9.80 0.95 -5.44
C LEU A 18 11.25 0.66 -5.04
N SER A 19 12.21 1.00 -5.88
CA SER A 19 13.62 0.78 -5.56
C SER A 19 14.54 1.86 -6.10
N THR A 20 15.60 2.11 -5.35
CA THR A 20 16.79 2.84 -5.75
C THR A 20 17.85 1.85 -6.28
N ALA A 21 19.11 2.29 -6.39
CA ALA A 21 20.23 1.39 -6.73
C ALA A 21 20.56 0.43 -5.57
N THR A 22 20.41 0.87 -4.33
CA THR A 22 20.90 0.21 -3.11
C THR A 22 19.80 -0.34 -2.21
N ASP A 23 18.57 0.17 -2.31
CA ASP A 23 17.46 -0.15 -1.40
C ASP A 23 16.15 -0.40 -2.16
N ALA A 24 15.22 -1.12 -1.51
CA ALA A 24 13.90 -1.36 -2.06
C ALA A 24 12.84 -1.48 -0.96
N LEU A 25 11.63 -1.02 -1.29
CA LEU A 25 10.44 -1.17 -0.47
C LEU A 25 9.27 -1.74 -1.28
N ILE A 26 8.33 -2.34 -0.58
CA ILE A 26 7.03 -2.74 -1.13
C ILE A 26 5.95 -1.95 -0.38
N ILE A 27 4.93 -1.52 -1.13
CA ILE A 27 3.71 -0.91 -0.60
C ILE A 27 2.58 -1.87 -0.90
N ASP A 28 1.90 -2.33 0.14
CA ASP A 28 0.91 -3.39 0.13
C ASP A 28 1.41 -4.73 -0.44
N ILE A 29 0.79 -5.80 -0.02
CA ILE A 29 1.15 -7.16 -0.46
C ILE A 29 -0.09 -8.06 -0.53
N GLY A 30 -1.11 -7.56 -1.22
CA GLY A 30 -2.39 -8.24 -1.44
C GLY A 30 -2.33 -9.37 -2.44
N VAL A 31 -1.30 -9.42 -3.26
CA VAL A 31 -1.08 -10.56 -4.18
C VAL A 31 -0.58 -11.80 -3.44
N GLY A 32 -0.96 -12.98 -3.92
CA GLY A 32 -0.47 -14.24 -3.35
C GLY A 32 1.05 -14.36 -3.45
N ILE A 33 1.71 -14.89 -2.41
CA ILE A 33 3.19 -14.97 -2.33
C ILE A 33 3.81 -15.73 -3.52
N ARG A 34 3.14 -16.74 -4.07
CA ARG A 34 3.61 -17.47 -5.25
C ARG A 34 3.55 -16.60 -6.51
N THR A 35 2.48 -15.83 -6.67
CA THR A 35 2.30 -14.87 -7.77
C THR A 35 3.34 -13.78 -7.69
N LEU A 36 3.58 -13.21 -6.50
CA LEU A 36 4.61 -12.20 -6.28
C LEU A 36 6.00 -12.73 -6.68
N LYS A 37 6.38 -13.94 -6.22
CA LYS A 37 7.67 -14.58 -6.58
C LYS A 37 7.81 -14.78 -8.08
N LYS A 38 6.73 -15.14 -8.78
CA LYS A 38 6.72 -15.26 -10.25
C LYS A 38 6.94 -13.91 -10.91
N HIS A 39 6.15 -12.89 -10.54
CA HIS A 39 6.29 -11.54 -11.10
C HIS A 39 7.69 -10.97 -10.87
N CYS A 40 8.25 -11.14 -9.66
CA CYS A 40 9.62 -10.70 -9.37
C CYS A 40 10.65 -11.35 -10.29
N LYS A 41 10.49 -12.66 -10.57
CA LYS A 41 11.35 -13.36 -11.53
C LYS A 41 11.20 -12.77 -12.95
N ASP A 42 9.96 -12.54 -13.39
CA ASP A 42 9.65 -12.03 -14.74
C ASP A 42 10.22 -10.60 -14.94
N TYR A 43 10.23 -9.78 -13.89
CA TYR A 43 10.74 -8.40 -13.91
C TYR A 43 12.19 -8.25 -13.42
N GLY A 44 12.88 -9.37 -13.13
CA GLY A 44 14.26 -9.34 -12.65
C GLY A 44 14.43 -8.67 -11.26
N VAL A 45 13.40 -8.75 -10.41
CA VAL A 45 13.42 -8.20 -9.05
C VAL A 45 13.90 -9.26 -8.06
N ASN A 46 14.90 -8.89 -7.24
CA ASN A 46 15.37 -9.73 -6.15
C ASN A 46 14.70 -9.33 -4.82
N LEU A 47 13.78 -10.16 -4.35
CA LEU A 47 13.04 -9.91 -3.10
C LEU A 47 13.92 -9.83 -1.85
N ASN A 48 15.14 -10.42 -1.87
CA ASN A 48 16.08 -10.28 -0.76
C ASN A 48 16.68 -8.87 -0.61
N LYS A 49 16.44 -7.98 -1.58
CA LYS A 49 16.81 -6.56 -1.51
C LYS A 49 15.71 -5.67 -0.94
N VAL A 50 14.52 -6.23 -0.70
CA VAL A 50 13.42 -5.49 -0.09
C VAL A 50 13.67 -5.42 1.41
N ASN A 51 13.85 -4.21 1.92
CA ASN A 51 14.13 -3.96 3.33
C ASN A 51 12.93 -3.39 4.09
N HIS A 52 11.90 -2.92 3.39
CA HIS A 52 10.77 -2.21 3.98
C HIS A 52 9.46 -2.66 3.35
N LEU A 53 8.43 -2.90 4.17
CA LEU A 53 7.07 -3.18 3.74
C LEU A 53 6.12 -2.17 4.38
N LEU A 54 5.55 -1.29 3.58
CA LEU A 54 4.53 -0.32 4.01
C LEU A 54 3.15 -0.91 3.74
N ILE A 55 2.22 -0.76 4.66
CA ILE A 55 0.82 -1.17 4.48
C ILE A 55 -0.07 0.06 4.57
N THR A 56 -0.92 0.25 3.58
CA THR A 56 -1.89 1.34 3.56
C THR A 56 -3.02 1.09 4.55
N HIS A 57 -3.67 -0.07 4.47
CA HIS A 57 -4.80 -0.46 5.32
C HIS A 57 -4.97 -1.99 5.42
N ASP A 58 -5.95 -2.46 6.18
CA ASP A 58 -6.11 -3.86 6.59
C ASP A 58 -7.09 -4.69 5.75
N HIS A 59 -7.50 -4.23 4.56
CA HIS A 59 -8.30 -5.05 3.66
C HIS A 59 -7.49 -6.21 3.06
N ALA A 60 -8.17 -7.34 2.82
CA ALA A 60 -7.53 -8.61 2.44
C ALA A 60 -6.71 -8.51 1.14
N ASP A 61 -7.15 -7.71 0.19
CA ASP A 61 -6.48 -7.46 -1.10
C ASP A 61 -5.28 -6.50 -1.00
N HIS A 62 -4.95 -6.02 0.20
CA HIS A 62 -3.73 -5.26 0.51
C HIS A 62 -2.75 -6.05 1.40
N ILE A 63 -3.23 -7.00 2.20
CA ILE A 63 -2.42 -7.64 3.24
C ILE A 63 -2.25 -9.16 3.09
N LYS A 64 -2.82 -9.80 2.08
CA LYS A 64 -2.92 -11.26 1.91
C LYS A 64 -1.64 -12.04 2.19
N SER A 65 -0.49 -11.52 1.81
CA SER A 65 0.81 -12.19 1.97
C SER A 65 1.71 -11.55 3.03
N VAL A 66 1.21 -10.56 3.79
CA VAL A 66 2.01 -9.72 4.71
C VAL A 66 2.81 -10.55 5.71
N GLY A 67 2.17 -11.48 6.43
CA GLY A 67 2.83 -12.29 7.44
C GLY A 67 3.80 -13.32 6.84
N SER A 68 3.46 -13.90 5.69
CA SER A 68 4.37 -14.84 5.01
C SER A 68 5.61 -14.13 4.50
N PHE A 69 5.44 -12.96 3.87
CA PHE A 69 6.56 -12.19 3.32
C PHE A 69 7.48 -11.67 4.44
N SER A 70 6.92 -10.98 5.44
CA SER A 70 7.71 -10.41 6.52
C SER A 70 8.53 -11.48 7.25
N HIS A 71 7.95 -12.66 7.48
CA HIS A 71 8.65 -13.76 8.12
C HIS A 71 9.74 -14.39 7.24
N ASP A 72 9.42 -14.67 5.96
CA ASP A 72 10.35 -15.37 5.05
C ASP A 72 11.58 -14.51 4.71
N TYR A 73 11.40 -13.19 4.61
CA TYR A 73 12.45 -12.24 4.25
C TYR A 73 12.97 -11.39 5.43
N LYS A 74 12.39 -11.54 6.63
CA LYS A 74 12.72 -10.77 7.84
C LYS A 74 12.55 -9.25 7.64
N VAL A 75 11.53 -8.86 6.87
CA VAL A 75 11.25 -7.47 6.53
C VAL A 75 10.29 -6.87 7.58
N PRO A 76 10.62 -5.73 8.18
CA PRO A 76 9.72 -5.00 9.07
C PRO A 76 8.51 -4.47 8.29
N VAL A 77 7.36 -4.47 8.96
CA VAL A 77 6.07 -4.01 8.43
C VAL A 77 5.69 -2.71 9.10
N TYR A 78 5.60 -1.66 8.33
CA TYR A 78 5.26 -0.31 8.76
C TYR A 78 3.78 -0.04 8.49
N ALA A 79 3.01 0.23 9.52
CA ALA A 79 1.59 0.54 9.45
C ALA A 79 1.16 1.28 10.72
N THR A 80 -0.03 1.89 10.75
CA THR A 80 -0.54 2.43 12.01
C THR A 80 -0.87 1.30 13.01
N SER A 81 -0.96 1.64 14.28
CA SER A 81 -1.32 0.68 15.32
C SER A 81 -2.71 0.06 15.09
N LEU A 82 -3.63 0.83 14.50
CA LEU A 82 -4.97 0.36 14.13
C LEU A 82 -4.92 -0.66 12.98
N VAL A 83 -4.14 -0.38 11.94
CA VAL A 83 -3.92 -1.31 10.82
C VAL A 83 -3.25 -2.60 11.29
N HIS A 84 -2.23 -2.52 12.16
CA HIS A 84 -1.63 -3.73 12.75
C HIS A 84 -2.64 -4.56 13.52
N LYS A 85 -3.52 -3.92 14.30
CA LYS A 85 -4.60 -4.60 15.03
C LYS A 85 -5.62 -5.22 14.07
N GLY A 86 -5.98 -4.52 12.98
CA GLY A 86 -6.84 -5.04 11.93
C GLY A 86 -6.25 -6.27 11.25
N ILE A 87 -4.95 -6.25 10.89
CA ILE A 87 -4.22 -7.41 10.35
C ILE A 87 -4.26 -8.61 11.31
N ASP A 88 -4.06 -8.36 12.61
CA ASP A 88 -4.11 -9.43 13.62
C ASP A 88 -5.51 -10.05 13.72
N GLY A 89 -6.57 -9.26 13.61
CA GLY A 89 -7.95 -9.71 13.63
C GLY A 89 -8.43 -10.34 12.31
N ASN A 90 -7.75 -10.09 11.19
CA ASN A 90 -8.20 -10.52 9.87
C ASN A 90 -8.03 -12.05 9.69
N TYR A 91 -9.15 -12.76 9.52
CA TYR A 91 -9.17 -14.23 9.38
C TYR A 91 -8.53 -14.74 8.08
N CYS A 92 -8.43 -13.90 7.05
CA CYS A 92 -7.76 -14.25 5.79
C CYS A 92 -6.24 -14.37 5.95
N ILE A 93 -5.67 -13.80 7.02
CA ILE A 93 -4.24 -13.82 7.29
C ILE A 93 -3.90 -14.98 8.21
N THR A 94 -3.55 -16.11 7.62
CA THR A 94 -3.24 -17.35 8.35
C THR A 94 -1.91 -17.26 9.09
N ARG A 95 -0.91 -16.56 8.53
CA ARG A 95 0.38 -16.33 9.18
C ARG A 95 0.47 -14.87 9.62
N LYS A 96 0.45 -14.63 10.92
CA LYS A 96 0.50 -13.28 11.48
C LYS A 96 1.93 -12.70 11.40
N ILE A 97 2.03 -11.37 11.44
CA ILE A 97 3.31 -10.67 11.53
C ILE A 97 3.92 -10.94 12.90
N ALA A 98 5.20 -11.30 12.96
CA ALA A 98 5.92 -11.47 14.22
C ALA A 98 6.00 -10.12 14.97
N PRO A 99 5.80 -10.10 16.30
CA PRO A 99 5.77 -8.84 17.05
C PRO A 99 7.00 -7.94 16.83
N GLU A 100 8.17 -8.54 16.73
CA GLU A 100 9.46 -7.84 16.49
C GLU A 100 9.59 -7.23 15.08
N LEU A 101 8.72 -7.61 14.13
CA LEU A 101 8.67 -7.06 12.78
C LEU A 101 7.56 -6.04 12.59
N LYS A 102 6.75 -5.76 13.62
CA LYS A 102 5.74 -4.72 13.57
C LYS A 102 6.35 -3.38 13.97
N VAL A 103 6.24 -2.40 13.08
CA VAL A 103 6.66 -1.01 13.34
C VAL A 103 5.45 -0.10 13.19
N SER A 104 5.03 0.50 14.30
CA SER A 104 3.94 1.47 14.27
C SER A 104 4.45 2.81 13.77
N ILE A 105 3.73 3.38 12.80
CA ILE A 105 3.97 4.71 12.24
C ILE A 105 2.76 5.60 12.46
N GLU A 106 2.98 6.91 12.40
CA GLU A 106 1.94 7.91 12.61
C GLU A 106 1.80 8.82 11.39
N PRO A 107 0.57 9.12 10.92
CA PRO A 107 0.35 10.06 9.82
C PRO A 107 0.92 11.43 10.19
N GLY A 108 1.43 12.13 9.18
CA GLY A 108 2.07 13.44 9.34
C GLY A 108 3.52 13.40 9.84
N LEU A 109 3.97 12.29 10.45
CA LEU A 109 5.35 12.16 10.93
C LEU A 109 6.25 11.53 9.86
N GLN A 110 7.27 12.27 9.48
CA GLN A 110 8.27 11.80 8.52
C GLN A 110 9.17 10.72 9.14
N LEU A 111 9.44 9.67 8.37
CA LEU A 111 10.41 8.63 8.72
C LEU A 111 11.40 8.42 7.58
N ASN A 112 12.65 8.08 7.95
CA ASN A 112 13.70 7.77 6.97
C ASN A 112 13.97 6.26 7.01
N LEU A 113 13.75 5.59 5.89
CA LEU A 113 13.94 4.16 5.70
C LEU A 113 14.97 3.94 4.59
N GLY A 114 16.23 3.70 4.97
CA GLY A 114 17.31 3.58 4.00
C GLY A 114 17.41 4.79 3.09
N ASP A 115 17.22 4.57 1.78
CA ASP A 115 17.27 5.64 0.77
C ASP A 115 15.96 6.44 0.64
N PHE A 116 14.92 6.07 1.38
CA PHE A 116 13.59 6.65 1.27
C PHE A 116 13.27 7.57 2.45
N CYS A 117 12.81 8.78 2.14
CA CYS A 117 12.18 9.68 3.09
C CYS A 117 10.66 9.60 2.88
N ILE A 118 9.92 9.12 3.89
CA ILE A 118 8.50 8.76 3.77
C ILE A 118 7.68 9.60 4.73
N LYS A 119 6.62 10.20 4.21
CA LYS A 119 5.61 10.91 5.01
C LYS A 119 4.26 10.25 4.77
N PRO A 120 3.74 9.47 5.74
CA PRO A 120 2.38 8.93 5.68
C PRO A 120 1.37 10.05 5.90
N PHE A 121 0.20 9.96 5.28
CA PHE A 121 -0.92 10.88 5.49
C PHE A 121 -2.25 10.12 5.47
N HIS A 122 -3.29 10.69 6.07
CA HIS A 122 -4.60 10.03 6.10
C HIS A 122 -5.32 10.10 4.76
N VAL A 123 -5.95 8.97 4.41
CA VAL A 123 -6.83 8.83 3.25
C VAL A 123 -8.18 8.29 3.72
N PRO A 124 -9.29 9.00 3.52
CA PRO A 124 -10.62 8.53 3.92
C PRO A 124 -11.02 7.24 3.19
N HIS A 125 -11.32 6.19 3.95
CA HIS A 125 -11.78 4.89 3.43
C HIS A 125 -12.41 4.05 4.55
N ASP A 126 -13.20 3.01 4.19
CA ASP A 126 -13.91 2.11 5.11
C ASP A 126 -13.02 0.99 5.69
N ALA A 127 -11.88 1.34 6.25
CA ALA A 127 -10.92 0.44 6.89
C ALA A 127 -10.70 0.78 8.38
N SER A 128 -9.91 -0.02 9.10
CA SER A 128 -9.53 0.31 10.49
C SER A 128 -8.77 1.63 10.60
N ASP A 129 -7.96 1.92 9.59
CA ASP A 129 -7.26 3.16 9.28
C ASP A 129 -6.73 3.03 7.84
N ASN A 130 -6.50 4.15 7.15
CA ASN A 130 -5.98 4.10 5.78
C ASN A 130 -5.00 5.24 5.52
N LEU A 131 -3.84 4.90 4.94
CA LEU A 131 -2.74 5.79 4.66
C LEU A 131 -2.43 5.90 3.17
N GLY A 132 -2.16 7.13 2.74
CA GLY A 132 -1.33 7.39 1.57
C GLY A 132 0.12 7.62 1.99
N TYR A 133 1.04 7.55 1.04
CA TYR A 133 2.47 7.76 1.27
C TYR A 133 3.05 8.75 0.26
N GLU A 134 3.65 9.83 0.78
CA GLU A 134 4.60 10.65 0.05
C GLU A 134 5.99 10.07 0.26
N ILE A 135 6.69 9.71 -0.82
CA ILE A 135 7.99 9.03 -0.77
C ILE A 135 8.99 9.82 -1.59
N LYS A 136 9.99 10.37 -0.94
CA LYS A 136 11.09 11.08 -1.60
C LYS A 136 12.33 10.21 -1.65
N ALA A 137 12.88 10.02 -2.85
CA ALA A 137 14.12 9.29 -3.09
C ALA A 137 14.78 9.77 -4.39
N GLU A 138 16.11 9.86 -4.40
CA GLU A 138 16.90 10.26 -5.59
C GLU A 138 16.42 11.59 -6.24
N GLY A 139 15.93 12.53 -5.44
CA GLY A 139 15.43 13.83 -5.90
C GLY A 139 14.04 13.79 -6.55
N VAL A 140 13.32 12.69 -6.42
CA VAL A 140 11.97 12.46 -6.95
C VAL A 140 10.98 12.37 -5.81
N CYS A 141 9.82 13.01 -5.94
CA CYS A 141 8.66 12.89 -5.07
C CYS A 141 7.62 11.96 -5.70
N PHE A 142 7.43 10.80 -5.10
CA PHE A 142 6.46 9.78 -5.52
C PHE A 142 5.33 9.73 -4.50
N VAL A 143 4.07 9.87 -4.95
CA VAL A 143 2.89 9.79 -4.08
C VAL A 143 2.04 8.61 -4.50
N ILE A 144 1.64 7.81 -3.51
CA ILE A 144 0.73 6.68 -3.73
C ILE A 144 -0.47 6.78 -2.80
N ILE A 145 -1.66 6.67 -3.40
CA ILE A 145 -2.96 6.72 -2.75
C ILE A 145 -3.79 5.58 -3.33
N THR A 146 -4.08 4.59 -2.51
CA THR A 146 -4.99 3.51 -2.86
C THR A 146 -6.30 3.69 -2.08
N ASP A 147 -7.39 3.17 -2.59
CA ASP A 147 -8.70 3.12 -1.93
C ASP A 147 -9.09 4.45 -1.27
N VAL A 148 -9.34 5.46 -2.13
CA VAL A 148 -9.71 6.79 -1.69
C VAL A 148 -11.23 7.00 -1.78
N GLY A 149 -11.89 7.27 -0.65
CA GLY A 149 -13.32 7.57 -0.61
C GLY A 149 -13.64 9.01 -1.01
N CYS A 150 -12.82 9.98 -0.59
CA CYS A 150 -12.94 11.38 -1.00
C CYS A 150 -11.60 12.09 -0.97
N ILE A 151 -11.48 13.16 -1.76
CA ILE A 151 -10.29 14.01 -1.78
C ILE A 151 -10.38 15.06 -0.68
N THR A 152 -9.36 15.11 0.16
CA THR A 152 -9.22 16.08 1.28
C THR A 152 -8.13 17.10 0.97
N ASP A 153 -8.07 18.19 1.76
CA ASP A 153 -7.02 19.19 1.64
C ASP A 153 -5.63 18.54 1.89
N GLU A 154 -5.51 17.60 2.82
CA GLU A 154 -4.28 16.86 3.11
C GLU A 154 -3.81 16.05 1.89
N ILE A 155 -4.73 15.41 1.17
CA ILE A 155 -4.44 14.71 -0.09
C ILE A 155 -3.98 15.72 -1.15
N CYS A 156 -4.68 16.87 -1.29
CA CYS A 156 -4.30 17.91 -2.24
C CYS A 156 -2.89 18.46 -1.96
N GLU A 157 -2.55 18.68 -0.68
CA GLU A 157 -1.21 19.09 -0.28
C GLU A 157 -0.17 18.01 -0.65
N ALA A 158 -0.42 16.75 -0.34
CA ALA A 158 0.51 15.66 -0.62
C ALA A 158 0.80 15.47 -2.12
N ILE A 159 -0.21 15.69 -2.98
CA ILE A 159 -0.04 15.53 -4.44
C ILE A 159 0.52 16.79 -5.12
N SER A 160 0.50 17.96 -4.47
CA SER A 160 0.93 19.23 -5.09
C SER A 160 2.37 19.23 -5.57
N ASP A 161 3.25 18.56 -4.84
CA ASP A 161 4.69 18.47 -5.09
C ASP A 161 5.10 17.14 -5.74
N ALA A 162 4.14 16.30 -6.12
CA ALA A 162 4.41 14.97 -6.68
C ALA A 162 4.96 15.03 -8.10
N ASP A 163 6.13 14.44 -8.33
CA ASP A 163 6.63 14.16 -9.69
C ASP A 163 5.90 12.98 -10.32
N TYR A 164 5.50 12.00 -9.50
CA TYR A 164 4.74 10.81 -9.90
C TYR A 164 3.62 10.55 -8.90
N LEU A 165 2.42 10.32 -9.43
CA LEU A 165 1.23 10.00 -8.66
C LEU A 165 0.66 8.65 -9.09
N VAL A 166 0.47 7.76 -8.13
CA VAL A 166 -0.38 6.58 -8.26
C VAL A 166 -1.61 6.80 -7.40
N ILE A 167 -2.75 6.92 -8.05
CA ILE A 167 -4.04 7.08 -7.38
C ILE A 167 -5.04 6.11 -7.98
N GLU A 168 -5.84 5.50 -7.12
CA GLU A 168 -6.91 4.63 -7.56
C GLU A 168 -8.10 5.46 -8.07
N ALA A 169 -8.60 5.11 -9.27
CA ALA A 169 -9.81 5.68 -9.85
C ALA A 169 -10.75 4.52 -10.21
N ASN A 170 -11.55 4.09 -9.25
CA ASN A 170 -12.28 2.82 -9.31
C ASN A 170 -13.49 2.82 -10.20
N HIS A 171 -14.13 3.96 -10.46
CA HIS A 171 -15.37 3.98 -11.20
C HIS A 171 -15.66 5.34 -11.85
N ASP A 172 -16.35 5.28 -12.96
CA ASP A 172 -17.10 6.40 -13.52
C ASP A 172 -18.45 6.47 -12.82
N VAL A 173 -18.83 7.63 -12.28
CA VAL A 173 -20.07 7.80 -11.51
C VAL A 173 -21.31 7.45 -12.33
N GLU A 174 -21.37 7.85 -13.61
CA GLU A 174 -22.52 7.54 -14.47
C GLU A 174 -22.62 6.05 -14.75
N MET A 175 -21.48 5.38 -15.03
CA MET A 175 -21.42 3.94 -15.23
C MET A 175 -21.77 3.18 -13.95
N LEU A 176 -21.32 3.63 -12.79
CA LEU A 176 -21.68 3.02 -11.52
C LEU A 176 -23.17 3.13 -11.26
N MET A 177 -23.76 4.32 -11.39
CA MET A 177 -25.17 4.56 -11.09
C MET A 177 -26.11 3.88 -12.09
N SER A 178 -25.74 3.79 -13.38
CA SER A 178 -26.51 3.09 -14.41
C SER A 178 -26.25 1.59 -14.46
N GLY A 179 -25.17 1.12 -13.86
CA GLY A 179 -24.75 -0.30 -13.88
C GLY A 179 -25.64 -1.24 -13.07
N PRO A 180 -25.51 -2.56 -13.26
CA PRO A 180 -26.36 -3.58 -12.64
C PRO A 180 -26.01 -3.87 -11.16
N TYR A 181 -25.29 -2.99 -10.50
CA TYR A 181 -24.86 -3.16 -9.12
C TYR A 181 -26.00 -2.91 -8.14
N PRO A 182 -26.08 -3.66 -7.02
CA PRO A 182 -27.03 -3.41 -5.94
C PRO A 182 -26.86 -2.02 -5.34
N GLU A 183 -27.96 -1.38 -4.89
CA GLU A 183 -27.94 -0.01 -4.35
C GLU A 183 -26.99 0.19 -3.17
N TYR A 184 -26.83 -0.81 -2.29
CA TYR A 184 -25.89 -0.73 -1.18
C TYR A 184 -24.43 -0.65 -1.65
N LEU A 185 -24.11 -1.36 -2.74
CA LEU A 185 -22.77 -1.34 -3.33
C LEU A 185 -22.50 -0.02 -4.07
N LYS A 186 -23.50 0.50 -4.81
CA LYS A 186 -23.42 1.82 -5.43
C LYS A 186 -23.13 2.93 -4.41
N LYS A 187 -23.87 2.91 -3.29
CA LYS A 187 -23.66 3.87 -2.19
C LYS A 187 -22.26 3.76 -1.57
N ARG A 188 -21.78 2.53 -1.34
CA ARG A 188 -20.45 2.30 -0.79
C ARG A 188 -19.33 2.77 -1.71
N LEU A 189 -19.47 2.55 -3.03
CA LEU A 189 -18.46 2.93 -4.02
C LEU A 189 -18.48 4.43 -4.37
N ALA A 190 -19.62 5.11 -4.11
CA ALA A 190 -19.78 6.54 -4.36
C ALA A 190 -19.51 7.41 -3.11
N SER A 191 -19.17 6.80 -1.98
CA SER A 191 -18.84 7.49 -0.72
C SER A 191 -17.33 7.58 -0.54
#